data_20528a78df452b095df08f6c24a435c0
#
_entry.id   20528a78df452b095df08f6c24a435c0
#
_cell.length_a   1.000
_cell.length_b   1.000
_cell.length_c   1.000
_cell.angle_alpha   90.00
_cell.angle_beta   90.00
_cell.angle_gamma   90.00
#
_symmetry.space_group_name_H-M   'P 1'
#
loop_
_entity.id
_entity.type
_entity.pdbx_description
1 polymer ?
#
loop_
_entity_poly.entity_id
_entity_poly.type
_entity_poly.pdbx_seq_one_letter_code
_entity_poly.pdbx_strand_id
1 'polypeptide(L)'
;MKTALVLGGTRFFGVKLVQSLLDNGVSVTVATRGNTPIPFSEVESIQFDRNNVESFHSAFEGRKWDAIFDQICYSSIDARNAIEVFENKTKKYIFTSTLSVYDLHDRELYENDFDPYSYPIKLEEREDFNYQEGKRQAEAVFFQKASFPVVAVRFPIVLGENDYTERMIFYINKVIDEETIYLRSLEAAISFINEDEAGKFLSWIGTTDFHGPINTCTNGTVTLKEFLAYIEEATGKKAKVEISQDDEKQTPYAIPSTWTISNQKALDLGFQFQNLHEWLPELIRKSI
;
A
#
# COMPACT_ATOMS: atom_id res chain seq x y z
N MET A 1 -2.70 -21.47 5.40
CA MET A 1 -1.77 -20.67 6.24
C MET A 1 -2.19 -20.81 7.70
N LYS A 2 -1.27 -21.18 8.59
CA LYS A 2 -1.52 -21.35 10.05
C LYS A 2 -0.79 -20.30 10.88
N THR A 3 0.37 -19.87 10.42
CA THR A 3 1.22 -18.89 11.09
C THR A 3 1.61 -17.77 10.15
N ALA A 4 1.59 -16.52 10.63
CA ALA A 4 1.99 -15.34 9.86
C ALA A 4 2.89 -14.42 10.69
N LEU A 5 3.89 -13.84 10.03
CA LEU A 5 4.66 -12.72 10.53
C LEU A 5 4.25 -11.44 9.80
N VAL A 6 3.96 -10.37 10.55
CA VAL A 6 3.69 -9.05 9.99
C VAL A 6 4.80 -8.09 10.42
N LEU A 7 5.62 -7.67 9.48
CA LEU A 7 6.62 -6.61 9.68
C LEU A 7 5.93 -5.25 9.51
N GLY A 8 5.77 -4.52 10.59
CA GLY A 8 4.89 -3.36 10.72
C GLY A 8 3.55 -3.75 11.34
N GLY A 9 2.42 -3.35 10.76
CA GLY A 9 1.08 -3.83 11.18
C GLY A 9 0.45 -3.10 12.37
N THR A 10 1.04 -2.01 12.86
CA THR A 10 0.51 -1.25 14.01
C THR A 10 -0.25 0.01 13.62
N ARG A 11 -0.39 0.30 12.33
CA ARG A 11 -1.07 1.50 11.84
C ARG A 11 -1.87 1.18 10.57
N PHE A 12 -2.93 1.94 10.35
CA PHE A 12 -3.71 1.99 9.12
C PHE A 12 -4.14 0.59 8.64
N PHE A 13 -4.05 0.30 7.33
CA PHE A 13 -4.41 -1.02 6.79
C PHE A 13 -3.56 -2.19 7.32
N GLY A 14 -2.43 -1.91 7.96
CA GLY A 14 -1.66 -2.92 8.67
C GLY A 14 -2.39 -3.51 9.87
N VAL A 15 -3.13 -2.68 10.62
CA VAL A 15 -4.03 -3.12 11.70
C VAL A 15 -5.14 -3.99 11.12
N LYS A 16 -5.70 -3.60 9.96
CA LYS A 16 -6.76 -4.35 9.28
C LYS A 16 -6.27 -5.72 8.76
N LEU A 17 -5.00 -5.78 8.31
CA LEU A 17 -4.37 -7.06 7.97
C LEU A 17 -4.27 -7.98 9.19
N VAL A 18 -3.73 -7.48 10.31
CA VAL A 18 -3.60 -8.28 11.53
C VAL A 18 -4.97 -8.78 12.00
N GLN A 19 -5.99 -7.91 12.04
CA GLN A 19 -7.35 -8.31 12.37
C GLN A 19 -7.87 -9.39 11.44
N SER A 20 -7.74 -9.21 10.12
CA SER A 20 -8.21 -10.19 9.13
C SER A 20 -7.50 -11.56 9.27
N LEU A 21 -6.21 -11.57 9.62
CA LEU A 21 -5.49 -12.81 9.89
C LEU A 21 -6.02 -13.52 11.14
N LEU A 22 -6.25 -12.78 12.23
CA LEU A 22 -6.82 -13.30 13.48
C LEU A 22 -8.22 -13.85 13.28
N ASP A 23 -9.09 -13.12 12.57
CA ASP A 23 -10.46 -13.55 12.24
C ASP A 23 -10.49 -14.86 11.44
N ASN A 24 -9.45 -15.12 10.64
CA ASN A 24 -9.25 -16.37 9.90
C ASN A 24 -8.53 -17.46 10.71
N GLY A 25 -8.35 -17.27 12.01
CA GLY A 25 -7.71 -18.26 12.90
C GLY A 25 -6.23 -18.48 12.67
N VAL A 26 -5.53 -17.48 12.10
CA VAL A 26 -4.08 -17.52 11.90
C VAL A 26 -3.36 -17.06 13.17
N SER A 27 -2.36 -17.80 13.62
CA SER A 27 -1.45 -17.36 14.69
C SER A 27 -0.53 -16.26 14.15
N VAL A 28 -0.65 -15.04 14.68
CA VAL A 28 0.05 -13.86 14.16
C VAL A 28 1.17 -13.42 15.10
N THR A 29 2.34 -13.21 14.53
CA THR A 29 3.46 -12.50 15.15
C THR A 29 3.57 -11.13 14.51
N VAL A 30 3.59 -10.05 15.31
CA VAL A 30 3.79 -8.67 14.83
C VAL A 30 5.19 -8.21 15.23
N ALA A 31 5.98 -7.77 14.24
CA ALA A 31 7.33 -7.29 14.49
C ALA A 31 7.47 -5.80 14.16
N THR A 32 7.91 -5.02 15.14
CA THR A 32 8.02 -3.55 15.07
C THR A 32 9.18 -3.03 15.91
N ARG A 33 9.46 -1.73 15.82
CA ARG A 33 10.42 -1.05 16.70
C ARG A 33 9.91 -0.82 18.13
N GLY A 34 8.64 -1.12 18.41
CA GLY A 34 8.02 -0.90 19.73
C GLY A 34 7.53 0.53 19.99
N ASN A 35 7.61 1.43 19.01
CA ASN A 35 7.22 2.85 19.18
C ASN A 35 5.70 3.08 19.20
N THR A 36 4.93 2.13 18.69
CA THR A 36 3.46 2.18 18.63
C THR A 36 2.92 0.92 19.28
N PRO A 37 1.97 1.02 20.23
CA PRO A 37 1.34 -0.14 20.83
C PRO A 37 0.69 -1.03 19.77
N ILE A 38 0.75 -2.33 19.98
CA ILE A 38 0.02 -3.31 19.16
C ILE A 38 -1.40 -3.41 19.75
N PRO A 39 -2.47 -3.13 18.98
CA PRO A 39 -3.83 -3.08 19.53
C PRO A 39 -4.49 -4.46 19.71
N PHE A 40 -3.70 -5.53 19.72
CA PHE A 40 -4.16 -6.92 19.83
C PHE A 40 -3.45 -7.64 20.95
N SER A 41 -4.19 -8.23 21.87
CA SER A 41 -3.64 -9.01 23.00
C SER A 41 -3.24 -10.43 22.62
N GLU A 42 -3.81 -10.95 21.51
CA GLU A 42 -3.65 -12.34 21.06
C GLU A 42 -2.41 -12.56 20.20
N VAL A 43 -1.73 -11.49 19.80
CA VAL A 43 -0.55 -11.60 18.92
C VAL A 43 0.73 -11.72 19.73
N GLU A 44 1.67 -12.52 19.24
CA GLU A 44 3.05 -12.46 19.70
C GLU A 44 3.71 -11.19 19.16
N SER A 45 4.50 -10.50 19.99
CA SER A 45 5.24 -9.33 19.56
C SER A 45 6.74 -9.58 19.53
N ILE A 46 7.41 -9.10 18.48
CA ILE A 46 8.86 -9.06 18.36
C ILE A 46 9.30 -7.61 18.20
N GLN A 47 10.25 -7.19 19.03
CA GLN A 47 10.88 -5.88 18.85
C GLN A 47 12.15 -6.04 18.01
N PHE A 48 12.25 -5.28 16.91
CA PHE A 48 13.43 -5.24 16.05
C PHE A 48 13.55 -3.89 15.35
N ASP A 49 14.77 -3.57 14.93
CA ASP A 49 15.01 -2.44 14.03
C ASP A 49 15.53 -2.97 12.69
N ARG A 50 14.79 -2.69 11.60
CA ARG A 50 15.17 -3.10 10.24
C ARG A 50 16.50 -2.51 9.80
N ASN A 51 16.80 -1.28 10.24
CA ASN A 51 18.02 -0.56 9.89
C ASN A 51 19.25 -1.06 10.67
N ASN A 52 19.05 -1.89 11.70
CA ASN A 52 20.12 -2.55 12.42
C ASN A 52 20.19 -4.02 12.00
N VAL A 53 21.19 -4.37 11.19
CA VAL A 53 21.34 -5.71 10.60
C VAL A 53 21.43 -6.82 11.67
N GLU A 54 22.16 -6.61 12.77
CA GLU A 54 22.26 -7.58 13.85
C GLU A 54 20.91 -7.78 14.57
N SER A 55 20.19 -6.68 14.84
CA SER A 55 18.85 -6.73 15.40
C SER A 55 17.90 -7.47 14.49
N PHE A 56 17.99 -7.23 13.17
CA PHE A 56 17.12 -7.89 12.19
C PHE A 56 17.39 -9.41 12.11
N HIS A 57 18.65 -9.84 12.10
CA HIS A 57 18.99 -11.26 12.08
C HIS A 57 18.62 -11.98 13.38
N SER A 58 19.00 -11.41 14.53
CA SER A 58 18.81 -12.05 15.85
C SER A 58 17.33 -12.17 16.25
N ALA A 59 16.50 -11.18 15.90
CA ALA A 59 15.09 -11.18 16.26
C ALA A 59 14.30 -12.37 15.68
N PHE A 60 14.76 -12.94 14.55
CA PHE A 60 14.05 -14.00 13.82
C PHE A 60 14.81 -15.33 13.80
N GLU A 61 15.85 -15.47 14.62
CA GLU A 61 16.61 -16.71 14.69
C GLU A 61 15.76 -17.87 15.20
N GLY A 62 15.91 -19.06 14.57
CA GLY A 62 15.20 -20.28 14.94
C GLY A 62 13.69 -20.29 14.67
N ARG A 63 13.13 -19.23 14.07
CA ARG A 63 11.69 -19.07 13.84
C ARG A 63 11.32 -19.33 12.38
N LYS A 64 10.06 -19.77 12.16
CA LYS A 64 9.49 -20.00 10.82
C LYS A 64 8.02 -19.63 10.78
N TRP A 65 7.55 -19.16 9.62
CA TRP A 65 6.16 -18.83 9.37
C TRP A 65 5.69 -19.38 8.01
N ASP A 66 4.39 -19.64 7.90
CA ASP A 66 3.81 -20.01 6.61
C ASP A 66 3.86 -18.83 5.63
N ALA A 67 3.59 -17.61 6.13
CA ALA A 67 3.67 -16.39 5.33
C ALA A 67 4.27 -15.22 6.12
N ILE A 68 4.98 -14.34 5.42
CA ILE A 68 5.50 -13.07 5.94
C ILE A 68 4.89 -11.93 5.14
N PHE A 69 4.36 -10.93 5.85
CA PHE A 69 3.80 -9.70 5.28
C PHE A 69 4.71 -8.53 5.64
N ASP A 70 5.35 -7.95 4.64
CA ASP A 70 6.29 -6.85 4.84
C ASP A 70 5.70 -5.52 4.36
N GLN A 71 5.38 -4.64 5.31
CA GLN A 71 4.81 -3.32 5.05
C GLN A 71 5.84 -2.18 5.19
N ILE A 72 7.08 -2.51 5.50
CA ILE A 72 8.12 -1.53 5.85
C ILE A 72 9.40 -1.65 5.02
N CYS A 73 9.36 -2.30 3.86
CA CYS A 73 10.47 -2.40 2.91
C CYS A 73 10.40 -1.26 1.88
N TYR A 74 11.44 -0.46 1.77
CA TYR A 74 11.47 0.75 0.94
C TYR A 74 12.71 0.88 0.04
N SER A 75 13.65 -0.06 0.11
CA SER A 75 14.90 -0.01 -0.66
C SER A 75 15.35 -1.40 -1.09
N SER A 76 16.35 -1.44 -1.99
CA SER A 76 17.02 -2.67 -2.40
C SER A 76 17.78 -3.33 -1.25
N ILE A 77 18.38 -2.56 -0.38
CA ILE A 77 19.07 -3.07 0.82
C ILE A 77 18.07 -3.70 1.78
N ASP A 78 16.91 -3.05 2.01
CA ASP A 78 15.83 -3.62 2.81
C ASP A 78 15.38 -5.00 2.29
N ALA A 79 15.22 -5.10 0.96
CA ALA A 79 14.79 -6.34 0.32
C ALA A 79 15.87 -7.43 0.41
N ARG A 80 17.14 -7.09 0.16
CA ARG A 80 18.26 -8.02 0.31
C ARG A 80 18.37 -8.56 1.73
N ASN A 81 18.34 -7.68 2.73
CA ASN A 81 18.42 -8.09 4.14
C ASN A 81 17.24 -8.97 4.53
N ALA A 82 16.02 -8.69 4.01
CA ALA A 82 14.87 -9.54 4.24
C ALA A 82 15.03 -10.92 3.61
N ILE A 83 15.59 -11.02 2.40
CA ILE A 83 15.88 -12.31 1.77
C ILE A 83 16.87 -13.12 2.62
N GLU A 84 17.96 -12.53 3.07
CA GLU A 84 18.97 -13.17 3.90
C GLU A 84 18.39 -13.65 5.24
N VAL A 85 17.59 -12.80 5.92
CA VAL A 85 16.99 -13.13 7.21
C VAL A 85 15.97 -14.25 7.10
N PHE A 86 15.14 -14.24 6.04
CA PHE A 86 13.98 -15.15 5.93
C PHE A 86 14.20 -16.35 5.01
N GLU A 87 15.40 -16.53 4.49
CA GLU A 87 15.76 -17.76 3.77
C GLU A 87 15.47 -19.01 4.60
N ASN A 88 14.75 -19.97 4.02
CA ASN A 88 14.29 -21.20 4.70
C ASN A 88 13.39 -20.99 5.93
N LYS A 89 12.87 -19.77 6.15
CA LYS A 89 11.99 -19.43 7.28
C LYS A 89 10.54 -19.14 6.88
N THR A 90 10.26 -19.03 5.58
CA THR A 90 8.90 -18.80 5.08
C THR A 90 8.59 -19.64 3.86
N LYS A 91 7.31 -19.93 3.65
CA LYS A 91 6.79 -20.56 2.42
C LYS A 91 6.37 -19.52 1.39
N LYS A 92 6.07 -18.27 1.83
CA LYS A 92 5.62 -17.18 0.97
C LYS A 92 5.93 -15.83 1.62
N TYR A 93 6.35 -14.89 0.80
CA TYR A 93 6.63 -13.51 1.23
C TYR A 93 5.73 -12.53 0.48
N ILE A 94 4.97 -11.74 1.21
CA ILE A 94 4.05 -10.76 0.67
C ILE A 94 4.63 -9.36 0.94
N PHE A 95 5.09 -8.71 -0.11
CA PHE A 95 5.68 -7.39 -0.09
C PHE A 95 4.62 -6.33 -0.43
N THR A 96 4.43 -5.36 0.45
CA THR A 96 3.58 -4.20 0.19
C THR A 96 4.30 -3.24 -0.76
N SER A 97 3.93 -3.31 -2.05
CA SER A 97 4.38 -2.43 -3.10
C SER A 97 3.35 -1.32 -3.36
N THR A 98 3.43 -0.65 -4.49
CA THR A 98 2.66 0.55 -4.79
C THR A 98 2.43 0.70 -6.30
N LEU A 99 1.35 1.39 -6.70
CA LEU A 99 1.17 1.82 -8.09
C LEU A 99 2.30 2.77 -8.56
N SER A 100 3.03 3.40 -7.61
CA SER A 100 4.12 4.32 -7.96
C SER A 100 5.30 3.63 -8.65
N VAL A 101 5.36 2.28 -8.72
CA VAL A 101 6.37 1.59 -9.53
C VAL A 101 6.19 1.83 -11.03
N TYR A 102 5.00 2.23 -11.45
CA TYR A 102 4.73 2.56 -12.84
C TYR A 102 5.16 3.99 -13.18
N ASP A 103 5.55 4.19 -14.42
CA ASP A 103 5.61 5.54 -14.98
C ASP A 103 4.19 6.04 -15.25
N LEU A 104 4.03 7.35 -15.25
CA LEU A 104 2.73 7.97 -15.50
C LEU A 104 2.37 7.85 -16.98
N HIS A 105 1.20 7.25 -17.24
CA HIS A 105 0.60 7.15 -18.57
C HIS A 105 -0.85 7.61 -18.49
N ASP A 106 -1.36 8.19 -19.58
CA ASP A 106 -2.78 8.61 -19.64
C ASP A 106 -3.70 7.44 -20.01
N ARG A 107 -3.57 6.33 -19.29
CA ARG A 107 -4.39 5.11 -19.41
C ARG A 107 -4.33 4.28 -18.15
N GLU A 108 -5.20 3.29 -18.05
CA GLU A 108 -5.12 2.24 -17.04
C GLU A 108 -3.84 1.42 -17.19
N LEU A 109 -3.19 1.10 -16.06
CA LEU A 109 -1.91 0.40 -15.98
C LEU A 109 -2.10 -1.04 -15.51
N TYR A 110 -1.35 -1.93 -16.12
CA TYR A 110 -1.35 -3.37 -15.84
C TYR A 110 -0.01 -3.80 -15.27
N GLU A 111 0.06 -5.00 -14.67
CA GLU A 111 1.28 -5.49 -14.03
C GLU A 111 2.49 -5.55 -14.95
N ASN A 112 2.26 -5.79 -16.24
CA ASN A 112 3.31 -5.86 -17.26
C ASN A 112 3.89 -4.49 -17.66
N ASP A 113 3.30 -3.37 -17.21
CA ASP A 113 3.83 -2.02 -17.45
C ASP A 113 5.09 -1.71 -16.61
N PHE A 114 5.39 -2.55 -15.64
CA PHE A 114 6.68 -2.56 -14.95
C PHE A 114 7.15 -4.01 -14.72
N ASP A 115 8.28 -4.38 -15.32
CA ASP A 115 8.89 -5.71 -15.20
C ASP A 115 10.03 -5.73 -14.17
N PRO A 116 9.80 -6.22 -12.94
CA PRO A 116 10.83 -6.32 -11.91
C PRO A 116 11.84 -7.45 -12.16
N TYR A 117 11.52 -8.41 -13.04
CA TYR A 117 12.38 -9.56 -13.30
C TYR A 117 13.61 -9.21 -14.13
N SER A 118 13.54 -8.13 -14.93
CA SER A 118 14.63 -7.64 -15.76
C SER A 118 15.14 -6.24 -15.37
N TYR A 119 14.51 -5.61 -14.36
CA TYR A 119 14.90 -4.26 -13.93
C TYR A 119 16.32 -4.25 -13.35
N PRO A 120 17.20 -3.33 -13.77
CA PRO A 120 18.57 -3.29 -13.27
C PRO A 120 18.63 -3.00 -11.77
N ILE A 121 19.28 -3.89 -11.01
CA ILE A 121 19.42 -3.73 -9.56
C ILE A 121 20.56 -2.77 -9.22
N LYS A 122 20.25 -1.79 -8.36
CA LYS A 122 21.21 -0.96 -7.63
C LYS A 122 21.01 -1.22 -6.15
N LEU A 123 22.08 -1.61 -5.43
CA LEU A 123 22.01 -1.88 -3.99
C LEU A 123 22.35 -0.59 -3.23
N GLU A 124 21.31 0.10 -2.81
CA GLU A 124 21.40 1.39 -2.10
C GLU A 124 20.39 1.45 -0.96
N GLU A 125 20.60 2.33 0.00
CA GLU A 125 19.72 2.57 1.14
C GLU A 125 18.49 3.40 0.73
N ARG A 126 17.55 3.53 1.65
CA ARG A 126 16.28 4.24 1.40
C ARG A 126 16.49 5.71 1.04
N GLU A 127 17.46 6.35 1.65
CA GLU A 127 17.77 7.78 1.49
C GLU A 127 18.35 8.11 0.12
N ASP A 128 18.91 7.12 -0.59
CA ASP A 128 19.52 7.26 -1.91
C ASP A 128 18.49 7.21 -3.04
N PHE A 129 17.25 6.82 -2.74
CA PHE A 129 16.17 6.71 -3.71
C PHE A 129 15.02 7.67 -3.42
N ASN A 130 14.33 8.13 -4.46
CA ASN A 130 12.97 8.58 -4.29
C ASN A 130 12.04 7.38 -4.02
N TYR A 131 10.82 7.64 -3.56
CA TYR A 131 9.88 6.58 -3.18
C TYR A 131 9.59 5.58 -4.31
N GLN A 132 9.39 6.07 -5.53
CA GLN A 132 9.13 5.26 -6.72
C GLN A 132 10.29 4.29 -6.98
N GLU A 133 11.50 4.84 -7.10
CA GLU A 133 12.68 4.05 -7.41
C GLU A 133 13.00 3.06 -6.29
N GLY A 134 12.90 3.45 -5.03
CA GLY A 134 13.10 2.53 -3.90
C GLY A 134 12.17 1.31 -3.96
N LYS A 135 10.89 1.50 -4.30
CA LYS A 135 9.94 0.40 -4.46
C LYS A 135 10.23 -0.46 -5.71
N ARG A 136 10.63 0.13 -6.84
CA ARG A 136 11.09 -0.61 -8.03
C ARG A 136 12.29 -1.50 -7.71
N GLN A 137 13.27 -0.94 -7.04
CA GLN A 137 14.49 -1.64 -6.65
C GLN A 137 14.21 -2.77 -5.65
N ALA A 138 13.31 -2.57 -4.68
CA ALA A 138 12.88 -3.62 -3.76
C ALA A 138 12.19 -4.78 -4.51
N GLU A 139 11.25 -4.50 -5.44
CA GLU A 139 10.64 -5.54 -6.27
C GLU A 139 11.69 -6.29 -7.10
N ALA A 140 12.61 -5.57 -7.75
CA ALA A 140 13.65 -6.19 -8.57
C ALA A 140 14.54 -7.15 -7.75
N VAL A 141 14.95 -6.75 -6.55
CA VAL A 141 15.74 -7.61 -5.66
C VAL A 141 14.94 -8.84 -5.24
N PHE A 142 13.69 -8.69 -4.80
CA PHE A 142 12.86 -9.82 -4.42
C PHE A 142 12.67 -10.82 -5.56
N PHE A 143 12.26 -10.36 -6.76
CA PHE A 143 11.96 -11.26 -7.87
C PHE A 143 13.19 -11.89 -8.54
N GLN A 144 14.35 -11.25 -8.45
CA GLN A 144 15.57 -11.77 -9.07
C GLN A 144 16.46 -12.55 -8.09
N LYS A 145 16.28 -12.40 -6.76
CA LYS A 145 17.22 -12.97 -5.77
C LYS A 145 16.58 -13.86 -4.72
N ALA A 146 15.26 -13.74 -4.44
CA ALA A 146 14.64 -14.56 -3.41
C ALA A 146 14.55 -16.03 -3.81
N SER A 147 14.84 -16.93 -2.87
CA SER A 147 14.71 -18.38 -3.02
C SER A 147 13.31 -18.90 -2.64
N PHE A 148 12.45 -18.04 -2.15
CA PHE A 148 11.05 -18.31 -1.76
C PHE A 148 10.07 -17.56 -2.66
N PRO A 149 8.80 -18.03 -2.77
CA PRO A 149 7.77 -17.34 -3.53
C PRO A 149 7.49 -15.94 -2.97
N VAL A 150 7.47 -14.93 -3.85
CA VAL A 150 7.18 -13.53 -3.50
C VAL A 150 5.93 -13.04 -4.21
N VAL A 151 5.08 -12.30 -3.49
CA VAL A 151 4.00 -11.49 -4.06
C VAL A 151 4.31 -10.02 -3.79
N ALA A 152 4.38 -9.20 -4.83
CA ALA A 152 4.41 -7.75 -4.69
C ALA A 152 3.00 -7.19 -4.91
N VAL A 153 2.35 -6.75 -3.84
CA VAL A 153 1.02 -6.15 -3.90
C VAL A 153 1.14 -4.68 -4.19
N ARG A 154 0.79 -4.27 -5.42
CA ARG A 154 0.85 -2.88 -5.87
C ARG A 154 -0.43 -2.17 -5.52
N PHE A 155 -0.44 -1.51 -4.37
CA PHE A 155 -1.56 -0.71 -3.93
C PHE A 155 -1.63 0.65 -4.63
N PRO A 156 -2.84 1.15 -4.92
CA PRO A 156 -3.06 2.55 -5.24
C PRO A 156 -2.97 3.39 -3.95
N ILE A 157 -3.55 4.59 -3.97
CA ILE A 157 -3.75 5.35 -2.75
C ILE A 157 -4.75 4.59 -1.87
N VAL A 158 -4.34 4.25 -0.66
CA VAL A 158 -5.22 3.66 0.36
C VAL A 158 -5.90 4.80 1.12
N LEU A 159 -7.22 4.70 1.32
CA LEU A 159 -8.03 5.63 2.09
C LEU A 159 -8.73 4.90 3.25
N GLY A 160 -8.98 5.60 4.34
CA GLY A 160 -9.73 5.08 5.48
C GLY A 160 -9.79 6.07 6.62
N GLU A 161 -10.57 5.74 7.65
CA GLU A 161 -10.72 6.57 8.86
C GLU A 161 -9.40 6.70 9.63
N ASN A 162 -8.49 5.71 9.48
CA ASN A 162 -7.20 5.68 10.16
C ASN A 162 -6.03 6.13 9.24
N ASP A 163 -6.31 6.80 8.13
CA ASP A 163 -5.27 7.30 7.23
C ASP A 163 -4.50 8.47 7.86
N TYR A 164 -3.35 8.14 8.46
CA TYR A 164 -2.48 9.12 9.11
C TYR A 164 -1.79 10.09 8.12
N THR A 165 -1.94 9.88 6.81
CA THR A 165 -1.40 10.78 5.78
C THR A 165 -2.30 11.99 5.56
N GLU A 166 -3.56 11.91 6.00
CA GLU A 166 -4.58 12.97 6.00
C GLU A 166 -4.82 13.62 4.62
N ARG A 167 -4.44 12.92 3.52
CA ARG A 167 -4.53 13.49 2.17
C ARG A 167 -5.96 13.79 1.74
N MET A 168 -6.92 12.93 2.10
CA MET A 168 -8.34 13.19 1.85
C MET A 168 -8.85 14.32 2.75
N ILE A 169 -8.49 14.30 4.02
CA ILE A 169 -8.86 15.33 5.01
C ILE A 169 -8.38 16.73 4.57
N PHE A 170 -7.20 16.80 3.97
CA PHE A 170 -6.68 18.04 3.39
C PHE A 170 -7.70 18.69 2.42
N TYR A 171 -8.29 17.89 1.52
CA TYR A 171 -9.28 18.40 0.55
C TYR A 171 -10.59 18.79 1.23
N ILE A 172 -11.06 17.99 2.18
CA ILE A 172 -12.27 18.27 2.96
C ILE A 172 -12.11 19.62 3.68
N ASN A 173 -11.00 19.83 4.39
CA ASN A 173 -10.72 21.07 5.10
C ASN A 173 -10.66 22.27 4.15
N LYS A 174 -9.97 22.13 3.00
CA LYS A 174 -9.91 23.20 1.98
C LYS A 174 -11.29 23.63 1.49
N VAL A 175 -12.21 22.68 1.31
CA VAL A 175 -13.60 23.00 0.91
C VAL A 175 -14.37 23.65 2.06
N ILE A 176 -14.24 23.13 3.29
CA ILE A 176 -14.89 23.69 4.48
C ILE A 176 -14.43 25.13 4.73
N ASP A 177 -13.13 25.38 4.63
CA ASP A 177 -12.51 26.69 4.89
C ASP A 177 -12.59 27.64 3.69
N GLU A 178 -13.19 27.18 2.58
CA GLU A 178 -13.33 27.92 1.32
C GLU A 178 -11.98 28.41 0.75
N GLU A 179 -10.92 27.61 0.97
CA GLU A 179 -9.58 27.89 0.47
C GLU A 179 -9.38 27.33 -0.95
N THR A 180 -8.45 27.95 -1.70
CA THR A 180 -8.13 27.49 -3.06
C THR A 180 -7.40 26.17 -3.05
N ILE A 181 -7.86 25.24 -3.89
CA ILE A 181 -7.24 23.95 -4.19
C ILE A 181 -6.54 24.04 -5.53
N TYR A 182 -5.24 23.80 -5.54
CA TYR A 182 -4.44 23.84 -6.76
C TYR A 182 -4.32 22.42 -7.33
N LEU A 183 -4.78 22.20 -8.56
CA LEU A 183 -4.71 20.94 -9.27
C LEU A 183 -4.03 21.11 -10.62
N ARG A 184 -3.46 20.03 -11.17
CA ARG A 184 -2.94 20.02 -12.55
C ARG A 184 -4.02 19.69 -13.57
N SER A 185 -5.00 18.88 -13.19
CA SER A 185 -6.12 18.45 -14.03
C SER A 185 -7.31 18.11 -13.16
N LEU A 186 -8.51 18.45 -13.59
CA LEU A 186 -9.77 18.00 -12.99
C LEU A 186 -10.23 16.66 -13.59
N GLU A 187 -9.83 16.35 -14.81
CA GLU A 187 -10.25 15.16 -15.54
C GLU A 187 -9.32 13.97 -15.29
N ALA A 188 -8.20 14.16 -14.61
CA ALA A 188 -7.31 13.07 -14.22
C ALA A 188 -8.03 12.13 -13.26
N ALA A 189 -8.07 10.83 -13.62
CA ALA A 189 -8.67 9.78 -12.82
C ALA A 189 -7.64 9.08 -11.92
N ILE A 190 -8.09 8.65 -10.73
CA ILE A 190 -7.28 7.96 -9.74
C ILE A 190 -7.98 6.66 -9.31
N SER A 191 -7.20 5.62 -9.07
CA SER A 191 -7.62 4.43 -8.35
C SER A 191 -7.40 4.60 -6.85
N PHE A 192 -8.34 4.11 -6.06
CA PHE A 192 -8.25 4.01 -4.60
C PHE A 192 -8.50 2.59 -4.12
N ILE A 193 -8.17 2.33 -2.88
CA ILE A 193 -8.63 1.16 -2.14
C ILE A 193 -8.93 1.57 -0.69
N ASN A 194 -9.96 0.97 -0.11
CA ASN A 194 -10.29 1.17 1.30
C ASN A 194 -9.31 0.41 2.21
N GLU A 195 -8.98 0.96 3.40
CA GLU A 195 -8.05 0.33 4.36
C GLU A 195 -8.48 -1.07 4.80
N ASP A 196 -9.79 -1.30 4.99
CA ASP A 196 -10.32 -2.63 5.36
C ASP A 196 -10.15 -3.63 4.21
N GLU A 197 -10.43 -3.19 2.98
CA GLU A 197 -10.26 -4.00 1.78
C GLU A 197 -8.78 -4.32 1.51
N ALA A 198 -7.89 -3.36 1.72
CA ALA A 198 -6.44 -3.57 1.61
C ALA A 198 -5.94 -4.63 2.61
N GLY A 199 -6.39 -4.57 3.87
CA GLY A 199 -6.05 -5.57 4.89
C GLY A 199 -6.60 -6.96 4.55
N LYS A 200 -7.86 -7.05 4.10
CA LYS A 200 -8.51 -8.29 3.65
C LYS A 200 -7.79 -8.89 2.44
N PHE A 201 -7.43 -8.06 1.46
CA PHE A 201 -6.70 -8.51 0.28
C PHE A 201 -5.34 -9.13 0.66
N LEU A 202 -4.56 -8.45 1.50
CA LEU A 202 -3.29 -8.99 1.98
C LEU A 202 -3.45 -10.34 2.68
N SER A 203 -4.41 -10.46 3.59
CA SER A 203 -4.71 -11.71 4.29
C SER A 203 -5.08 -12.83 3.30
N TRP A 204 -5.95 -12.52 2.35
CA TRP A 204 -6.45 -13.47 1.33
C TRP A 204 -5.32 -13.93 0.40
N ILE A 205 -4.52 -13.01 -0.17
CA ILE A 205 -3.45 -13.36 -1.11
C ILE A 205 -2.37 -14.23 -0.46
N GLY A 206 -2.18 -14.09 0.85
CA GLY A 206 -1.31 -14.94 1.66
C GLY A 206 -1.74 -16.42 1.68
N THR A 207 -3.01 -16.73 1.38
CA THR A 207 -3.55 -18.08 1.38
C THR A 207 -3.58 -18.74 0.01
N THR A 208 -3.39 -17.97 -1.07
CA THR A 208 -3.39 -18.48 -2.46
C THR A 208 -2.03 -19.06 -2.84
N ASP A 209 -1.97 -19.79 -3.96
CA ASP A 209 -0.70 -20.26 -4.55
C ASP A 209 -0.06 -19.24 -5.49
N PHE A 210 -0.68 -18.08 -5.69
CA PHE A 210 -0.20 -17.03 -6.57
C PHE A 210 1.14 -16.46 -6.08
N HIS A 211 2.04 -16.17 -7.01
CA HIS A 211 3.29 -15.43 -6.82
C HIS A 211 3.53 -14.52 -8.02
N GLY A 212 4.23 -13.41 -7.81
CA GLY A 212 4.43 -12.37 -8.81
C GLY A 212 3.86 -11.02 -8.39
N PRO A 213 4.00 -9.97 -9.24
CA PRO A 213 3.36 -8.69 -9.01
C PRO A 213 1.85 -8.77 -9.27
N ILE A 214 1.08 -8.07 -8.43
CA ILE A 214 -0.36 -7.99 -8.52
C ILE A 214 -0.86 -6.60 -8.16
N ASN A 215 -1.64 -6.01 -9.06
CA ASN A 215 -2.35 -4.78 -8.79
C ASN A 215 -3.58 -5.05 -7.92
N THR A 216 -3.90 -4.10 -7.05
CA THR A 216 -5.08 -4.21 -6.20
C THR A 216 -5.70 -2.84 -5.99
N CYS A 217 -6.90 -2.64 -6.45
CA CYS A 217 -7.70 -1.45 -6.23
C CYS A 217 -9.18 -1.82 -6.16
N THR A 218 -9.97 -0.99 -5.50
CA THR A 218 -11.43 -1.09 -5.51
C THR A 218 -11.98 -0.99 -6.94
N ASN A 219 -13.11 -1.63 -7.24
CA ASN A 219 -13.76 -1.51 -8.54
C ASN A 219 -14.21 -0.07 -8.81
N GLY A 220 -13.87 0.44 -9.98
CA GLY A 220 -14.15 1.80 -10.40
C GLY A 220 -12.97 2.75 -10.14
N THR A 221 -13.05 3.90 -10.79
CA THR A 221 -12.11 5.01 -10.67
C THR A 221 -12.88 6.30 -10.45
N VAL A 222 -12.23 7.34 -9.99
CA VAL A 222 -12.84 8.65 -9.80
C VAL A 222 -11.92 9.72 -10.38
N THR A 223 -12.49 10.66 -11.13
CA THR A 223 -11.78 11.88 -11.52
C THR A 223 -11.63 12.80 -10.32
N LEU A 224 -10.66 13.71 -10.35
CA LEU A 224 -10.52 14.73 -9.30
C LEU A 224 -11.76 15.63 -9.23
N LYS A 225 -12.43 15.87 -10.34
CA LYS A 225 -13.71 16.59 -10.40
C LYS A 225 -14.81 15.85 -9.64
N GLU A 226 -14.98 14.55 -9.86
CA GLU A 226 -15.97 13.72 -9.16
C GLU A 226 -15.64 13.60 -7.67
N PHE A 227 -14.35 13.43 -7.34
CA PHE A 227 -13.89 13.39 -5.96
C PHE A 227 -14.25 14.67 -5.20
N LEU A 228 -14.02 15.85 -5.80
CA LEU A 228 -14.42 17.12 -5.22
C LEU A 228 -15.94 17.25 -5.15
N ALA A 229 -16.69 16.76 -6.13
CA ALA A 229 -18.14 16.79 -6.11
C ALA A 229 -18.72 16.00 -4.92
N TYR A 230 -18.13 14.87 -4.53
CA TYR A 230 -18.52 14.15 -3.31
C TYR A 230 -18.26 14.97 -2.03
N ILE A 231 -17.15 15.71 -1.97
CA ILE A 231 -16.85 16.58 -0.84
C ILE A 231 -17.82 17.77 -0.80
N GLU A 232 -18.14 18.37 -1.96
CA GLU A 232 -19.13 19.44 -2.07
C GLU A 232 -20.53 19.01 -1.60
N GLU A 233 -20.94 17.80 -2.02
CA GLU A 233 -22.23 17.23 -1.59
C GLU A 233 -22.26 17.02 -0.07
N ALA A 234 -21.18 16.49 0.50
CA ALA A 234 -21.11 16.20 1.92
C ALA A 234 -21.01 17.45 2.80
N THR A 235 -20.30 18.50 2.34
CA THR A 235 -20.09 19.74 3.11
C THR A 235 -21.15 20.80 2.85
N GLY A 236 -21.90 20.71 1.75
CA GLY A 236 -22.81 21.76 1.27
C GLY A 236 -22.10 23.00 0.73
N LYS A 237 -20.77 22.97 0.56
CA LYS A 237 -19.94 24.07 0.08
C LYS A 237 -19.33 23.75 -1.29
N LYS A 238 -18.89 24.78 -2.00
CA LYS A 238 -18.25 24.64 -3.31
C LYS A 238 -16.74 24.70 -3.20
N ALA A 239 -16.06 23.78 -3.87
CA ALA A 239 -14.61 23.78 -4.00
C ALA A 239 -14.14 24.96 -4.86
N LYS A 240 -13.15 25.69 -4.38
CA LYS A 240 -12.47 26.75 -5.14
C LYS A 240 -11.23 26.14 -5.78
N VAL A 241 -11.30 25.83 -7.07
CA VAL A 241 -10.22 25.14 -7.79
C VAL A 241 -9.52 26.09 -8.75
N GLU A 242 -8.20 26.03 -8.75
CA GLU A 242 -7.32 26.68 -9.72
C GLU A 242 -6.41 25.65 -10.39
N ILE A 243 -6.39 25.62 -11.72
CA ILE A 243 -5.48 24.77 -12.47
C ILE A 243 -4.11 25.43 -12.53
N SER A 244 -3.11 24.77 -11.97
CA SER A 244 -1.72 25.27 -11.91
C SER A 244 -0.73 24.19 -12.27
N GLN A 245 0.32 24.59 -13.02
CA GLN A 245 1.49 23.75 -13.30
C GLN A 245 2.69 24.08 -12.37
N ASP A 246 2.47 24.96 -11.41
CA ASP A 246 3.48 25.38 -10.43
C ASP A 246 3.68 24.27 -9.38
N ASP A 247 4.88 23.73 -9.31
CA ASP A 247 5.23 22.64 -8.39
C ASP A 247 5.18 23.07 -6.91
N GLU A 248 5.37 24.35 -6.61
CA GLU A 248 5.31 24.88 -5.24
C GLU A 248 3.88 24.95 -4.67
N LYS A 249 2.86 24.92 -5.54
CA LYS A 249 1.45 24.99 -5.17
C LYS A 249 0.76 23.63 -5.11
N GLN A 250 1.49 22.52 -5.28
CA GLN A 250 0.87 21.20 -5.43
C GLN A 250 0.12 20.73 -4.18
N THR A 251 -1.06 20.16 -4.42
CA THR A 251 -1.85 19.44 -3.43
C THR A 251 -1.59 17.92 -3.51
N PRO A 252 -1.99 17.12 -2.52
CA PRO A 252 -1.65 15.69 -2.45
C PRO A 252 -2.00 14.83 -3.67
N TYR A 253 -3.01 15.19 -4.45
CA TYR A 253 -3.48 14.46 -5.64
C TYR A 253 -3.32 15.26 -6.94
N ALA A 254 -2.44 16.25 -6.97
CA ALA A 254 -2.22 17.10 -8.15
C ALA A 254 -1.46 16.35 -9.27
N ILE A 255 -2.08 15.30 -9.82
CA ILE A 255 -1.55 14.53 -10.95
C ILE A 255 -1.88 15.21 -12.28
N PRO A 256 -0.96 15.22 -13.27
CA PRO A 256 -1.19 15.87 -14.56
C PRO A 256 -2.10 15.06 -15.50
N SER A 257 -2.18 13.75 -15.33
CA SER A 257 -2.96 12.84 -16.17
C SER A 257 -3.46 11.65 -15.35
N THR A 258 -4.31 10.82 -15.95
CA THR A 258 -4.87 9.61 -15.32
C THR A 258 -3.78 8.71 -14.75
N TRP A 259 -4.01 8.24 -13.51
CA TRP A 259 -3.11 7.34 -12.79
C TRP A 259 -3.92 6.24 -12.12
N THR A 260 -4.34 5.29 -12.93
CA THR A 260 -5.20 4.16 -12.52
C THR A 260 -4.54 2.83 -12.83
N ILE A 261 -4.87 1.82 -12.05
CA ILE A 261 -4.39 0.45 -12.21
C ILE A 261 -5.56 -0.52 -12.37
N SER A 262 -5.37 -1.55 -13.18
CA SER A 262 -6.34 -2.64 -13.33
C SER A 262 -6.23 -3.64 -12.19
N ASN A 263 -7.36 -4.04 -11.61
CA ASN A 263 -7.45 -5.10 -10.62
C ASN A 263 -7.85 -6.45 -11.23
N GLN A 264 -7.91 -6.55 -12.56
CA GLN A 264 -8.45 -7.71 -13.28
C GLN A 264 -7.78 -9.02 -12.88
N LYS A 265 -6.45 -9.03 -12.71
CA LYS A 265 -5.72 -10.23 -12.27
C LYS A 265 -6.18 -10.72 -10.90
N ALA A 266 -6.45 -9.83 -9.97
CA ALA A 266 -6.97 -10.17 -8.63
C ALA A 266 -8.42 -10.71 -8.69
N LEU A 267 -9.25 -10.13 -9.56
CA LEU A 267 -10.60 -10.63 -9.84
C LEU A 267 -10.56 -12.04 -10.45
N ASP A 268 -9.69 -12.29 -11.41
CA ASP A 268 -9.53 -13.60 -12.06
C ASP A 268 -9.03 -14.67 -11.07
N LEU A 269 -8.28 -14.28 -10.04
CA LEU A 269 -7.88 -15.15 -8.93
C LEU A 269 -8.99 -15.38 -7.91
N GLY A 270 -10.11 -14.65 -8.00
CA GLY A 270 -11.31 -14.84 -7.20
C GLY A 270 -11.52 -13.84 -6.05
N PHE A 271 -10.69 -12.80 -5.91
CA PHE A 271 -10.97 -11.75 -4.93
C PHE A 271 -12.11 -10.85 -5.40
N GLN A 272 -12.97 -10.44 -4.47
CA GLN A 272 -14.11 -9.58 -4.77
C GLN A 272 -13.87 -8.20 -4.16
N PHE A 273 -13.73 -7.18 -5.00
CA PHE A 273 -13.58 -5.79 -4.58
C PHE A 273 -14.93 -5.09 -4.42
N GLN A 274 -14.99 -4.17 -3.47
CA GLN A 274 -16.11 -3.25 -3.29
C GLN A 274 -16.22 -2.28 -4.48
N ASN A 275 -17.29 -1.50 -4.52
CA ASN A 275 -17.47 -0.42 -5.49
C ASN A 275 -17.02 0.91 -4.88
N LEU A 276 -16.12 1.62 -5.57
CA LEU A 276 -15.59 2.92 -5.13
C LEU A 276 -16.69 3.95 -4.88
N HIS A 277 -17.66 4.02 -5.78
CA HIS A 277 -18.75 5.01 -5.73
C HIS A 277 -19.77 4.73 -4.61
N GLU A 278 -19.68 3.59 -3.93
CA GLU A 278 -20.50 3.29 -2.75
C GLU A 278 -19.79 3.72 -1.46
N TRP A 279 -18.54 3.31 -1.25
CA TRP A 279 -17.87 3.55 0.03
C TRP A 279 -17.17 4.92 0.13
N LEU A 280 -16.66 5.50 -0.98
CA LEU A 280 -15.92 6.76 -0.94
C LEU A 280 -16.79 7.94 -0.46
N PRO A 281 -18.03 8.15 -0.97
CA PRO A 281 -18.91 9.19 -0.44
C PRO A 281 -19.26 8.97 1.05
N GLU A 282 -19.38 7.72 1.49
CA GLU A 282 -19.62 7.41 2.91
C GLU A 282 -18.42 7.76 3.79
N LEU A 283 -17.21 7.41 3.35
CA LEU A 283 -15.98 7.75 4.05
C LEU A 283 -15.82 9.27 4.18
N ILE A 284 -16.08 10.02 3.09
CA ILE A 284 -16.04 11.49 3.11
C ILE A 284 -17.02 12.04 4.13
N ARG A 285 -18.29 11.58 4.14
CA ARG A 285 -19.30 12.02 5.13
C ARG A 285 -18.91 11.74 6.58
N LYS A 286 -18.26 10.62 6.85
CA LYS A 286 -17.77 10.28 8.20
C LYS A 286 -16.56 11.10 8.65
N SER A 287 -15.88 11.73 7.71
CA SER A 287 -14.64 12.49 7.94
C SER A 287 -14.87 13.99 8.12
N ILE A 288 -16.11 14.45 8.08
CA ILE A 288 -16.57 15.82 8.35
C ILE A 288 -17.06 15.93 9.80
#